data_2c759d4b25af165b9c7de116375e44f4
#
_entry.id   2c759d4b25af165b9c7de116375e44f4
#
_cell.length_a   1.000
_cell.length_b   1.000
_cell.length_c   1.000
_cell.angle_alpha   90.00
_cell.angle_beta   90.00
_cell.angle_gamma   90.00
#
_symmetry.space_group_name_H-M   'P 1'
#
loop_
_entity.id
_entity.type
_entity.pdbx_description
1 polymer ?
#
loop_
_entity_poly.entity_id
_entity_poly.type
_entity_poly.pdbx_seq_one_letter_code
_entity_poly.pdbx_strand_id
1 'polypeptide(L)'
;MNELHKMIEYKFIDKESNLYDSAIDLRYREFYVTSNRAKEAIFDEFEDKSLRIVAYIEDKVIGHARLFIHEDIGEITQVVVDHEYRGMKIGFEIMNRLIEKAKELKVKNITLDARVYAVDFYKRFGFQTQGEEYISPKSGMPIIKMNQDF
;
A
#
# COMPACT_ATOMS: atom_id res chain seq x y z
N MET A 1 -6.66 1.26 -24.67
CA MET A 1 -5.89 1.85 -23.58
C MET A 1 -5.59 3.30 -23.90
N ASN A 2 -5.92 4.22 -22.99
CA ASN A 2 -5.72 5.65 -23.26
C ASN A 2 -4.27 6.06 -23.03
N GLU A 3 -3.93 7.27 -23.48
CA GLU A 3 -2.57 7.80 -23.36
C GLU A 3 -2.12 7.90 -21.88
N LEU A 4 -3.03 8.33 -21.01
CA LEU A 4 -2.73 8.47 -19.58
C LEU A 4 -2.30 7.13 -18.96
N HIS A 5 -3.00 6.06 -19.29
CA HIS A 5 -2.69 4.73 -18.78
C HIS A 5 -1.29 4.28 -19.19
N LYS A 6 -0.88 4.63 -20.42
CA LYS A 6 0.46 4.28 -20.92
C LYS A 6 1.57 5.06 -20.24
N MET A 7 1.25 6.20 -19.62
CA MET A 7 2.24 7.05 -18.97
C MET A 7 2.51 6.65 -17.51
N ILE A 8 1.71 5.74 -16.95
CA ILE A 8 1.88 5.30 -15.57
C ILE A 8 3.03 4.33 -15.48
N GLU A 9 4.00 4.67 -14.65
CA GLU A 9 5.16 3.83 -14.40
C GLU A 9 5.16 3.37 -12.95
N TYR A 10 5.85 2.26 -12.69
CA TYR A 10 5.91 1.64 -11.36
C TYR A 10 7.36 1.35 -11.01
N LYS A 11 7.76 1.66 -9.79
CA LYS A 11 9.08 1.25 -9.31
C LYS A 11 9.16 1.21 -7.80
N PHE A 12 10.10 0.42 -7.31
CA PHE A 12 10.46 0.45 -5.89
C PHE A 12 11.40 1.64 -5.66
N ILE A 13 11.17 2.36 -4.57
CA ILE A 13 11.98 3.52 -4.24
C ILE A 13 12.43 3.45 -2.78
N ASP A 14 13.51 4.15 -2.48
CA ASP A 14 13.95 4.41 -1.12
C ASP A 14 13.72 5.88 -0.77
N LYS A 15 14.13 6.27 0.42
CA LYS A 15 13.93 7.65 0.91
C LYS A 15 14.78 8.67 0.17
N GLU A 16 15.80 8.22 -0.55
CA GLU A 16 16.69 9.12 -1.33
C GLU A 16 16.10 9.44 -2.70
N SER A 17 15.05 8.74 -3.12
CA SER A 17 14.42 8.96 -4.42
C SER A 17 13.78 10.35 -4.50
N ASN A 18 13.88 10.96 -5.68
CA ASN A 18 13.19 12.24 -5.95
C ASN A 18 11.65 12.10 -5.92
N LEU A 19 11.14 10.88 -5.92
CA LEU A 19 9.69 10.62 -5.82
C LEU A 19 9.20 10.49 -4.38
N TYR A 20 10.13 10.43 -3.40
CA TYR A 20 9.72 10.15 -2.02
C TYR A 20 8.82 11.24 -1.45
N ASP A 21 9.16 12.52 -1.67
CA ASP A 21 8.34 13.62 -1.15
C ASP A 21 6.93 13.60 -1.75
N SER A 22 6.82 13.28 -3.05
CA SER A 22 5.52 13.15 -3.70
C SER A 22 4.72 11.98 -3.12
N ALA A 23 5.39 10.88 -2.77
CA ALA A 23 4.73 9.75 -2.11
C ALA A 23 4.19 10.14 -0.72
N ILE A 24 4.96 10.93 0.04
CA ILE A 24 4.52 11.43 1.35
C ILE A 24 3.29 12.33 1.19
N ASP A 25 3.30 13.23 0.20
CA ASP A 25 2.16 14.11 -0.06
C ASP A 25 0.89 13.31 -0.40
N LEU A 26 1.02 12.28 -1.22
CA LEU A 26 -0.11 11.40 -1.56
C LEU A 26 -0.68 10.75 -0.31
N ARG A 27 0.19 10.15 0.51
CA ARG A 27 -0.21 9.44 1.73
C ARG A 27 -0.90 10.39 2.70
N TYR A 28 -0.37 11.59 2.86
CA TYR A 28 -0.96 12.59 3.74
C TYR A 28 -2.34 13.00 3.25
N ARG A 29 -2.49 13.33 1.97
CA ARG A 29 -3.78 13.76 1.42
C ARG A 29 -4.85 12.68 1.54
N GLU A 30 -4.50 11.43 1.30
CA GLU A 30 -5.48 10.34 1.25
C GLU A 30 -5.79 9.73 2.61
N PHE A 31 -4.84 9.76 3.57
CA PHE A 31 -5.03 9.11 4.86
C PHE A 31 -5.31 10.07 6.01
N TYR A 32 -4.65 11.20 6.06
CA TYR A 32 -4.54 11.98 7.29
C TYR A 32 -5.25 13.31 7.27
N VAL A 33 -5.47 13.92 6.11
CA VAL A 33 -6.18 15.20 6.02
C VAL A 33 -7.60 15.07 6.55
N THR A 34 -8.33 14.02 6.12
CA THR A 34 -9.71 13.82 6.53
C THR A 34 -9.85 13.34 7.98
N SER A 35 -8.80 12.70 8.52
CA SER A 35 -8.80 12.23 9.91
C SER A 35 -8.23 13.25 10.89
N ASN A 36 -7.86 14.42 10.41
CA ASN A 36 -7.30 15.51 11.20
C ASN A 36 -6.02 15.11 11.94
N ARG A 37 -5.20 14.27 11.30
CA ARG A 37 -3.92 13.85 11.86
C ARG A 37 -2.79 14.68 11.29
N ALA A 38 -1.72 14.83 12.07
CA ALA A 38 -0.53 15.55 11.62
C ALA A 38 0.22 14.71 10.56
N LYS A 39 0.90 15.40 9.64
CA LYS A 39 1.68 14.77 8.59
C LYS A 39 2.75 13.83 9.16
N GLU A 40 3.27 14.13 10.33
CA GLU A 40 4.28 13.33 11.02
C GLU A 40 3.80 11.93 11.38
N ALA A 41 2.48 11.70 11.43
CA ALA A 41 1.92 10.37 11.69
C ALA A 41 2.27 9.35 10.60
N ILE A 42 2.69 9.81 9.42
CA ILE A 42 3.16 8.94 8.35
C ILE A 42 4.46 8.23 8.74
N PHE A 43 5.30 8.90 9.52
CA PHE A 43 6.64 8.41 9.87
C PHE A 43 6.59 7.51 11.11
N ASP A 44 6.05 6.32 10.93
CA ASP A 44 6.02 5.32 12.00
C ASP A 44 7.36 4.57 12.07
N GLU A 45 7.45 3.62 13.02
CA GLU A 45 8.68 2.85 13.22
C GLU A 45 9.06 1.99 12.02
N PHE A 46 8.14 1.73 11.09
CA PHE A 46 8.38 0.88 9.93
C PHE A 46 8.80 1.65 8.69
N GLU A 47 8.74 2.97 8.72
CA GLU A 47 9.00 3.79 7.53
C GLU A 47 10.41 3.55 6.96
N ASP A 48 11.41 3.49 7.82
CA ASP A 48 12.79 3.31 7.38
C ASP A 48 13.14 1.86 7.06
N LYS A 49 12.31 0.92 7.48
CA LYS A 49 12.58 -0.52 7.37
C LYS A 49 11.79 -1.20 6.26
N SER A 50 10.91 -0.48 5.59
CA SER A 50 10.02 -1.04 4.59
C SER A 50 10.54 -0.84 3.19
N LEU A 51 10.28 -1.84 2.34
CA LEU A 51 10.33 -1.64 0.90
C LEU A 51 9.07 -0.86 0.51
N ARG A 52 9.16 -0.03 -0.50
CA ARG A 52 7.98 0.67 -0.99
C ARG A 52 7.95 0.71 -2.50
N ILE A 53 6.75 0.58 -3.03
CA ILE A 53 6.51 0.68 -4.46
C ILE A 53 5.61 1.89 -4.71
N VAL A 54 5.87 2.59 -5.78
CA VAL A 54 5.04 3.72 -6.21
C VAL A 54 4.62 3.54 -7.65
N ALA A 55 3.42 4.02 -7.94
CA ALA A 55 2.95 4.29 -9.29
C ALA A 55 3.09 5.79 -9.50
N TYR A 56 3.60 6.21 -10.64
CA TYR A 56 3.85 7.64 -10.86
C TYR A 56 3.72 8.00 -12.33
N ILE A 57 3.41 9.28 -12.55
CA ILE A 57 3.41 9.91 -13.87
C ILE A 57 4.38 11.07 -13.78
N GLU A 58 5.46 11.03 -14.58
CA GLU A 58 6.55 12.01 -14.50
C GLU A 58 7.08 12.07 -13.06
N ASP A 59 6.93 13.18 -12.35
CA ASP A 59 7.41 13.32 -10.98
C ASP A 59 6.32 13.25 -9.92
N LYS A 60 5.10 12.89 -10.33
CA LYS A 60 3.96 12.83 -9.42
C LYS A 60 3.60 11.39 -9.06
N VAL A 61 3.69 11.06 -7.79
CA VAL A 61 3.26 9.76 -7.27
C VAL A 61 1.74 9.74 -7.15
N ILE A 62 1.12 8.71 -7.74
CA ILE A 62 -0.32 8.53 -7.76
C ILE A 62 -0.77 7.22 -7.10
N GLY A 63 0.17 6.39 -6.68
CA GLY A 63 -0.12 5.17 -5.95
C GLY A 63 1.08 4.75 -5.11
N HIS A 64 0.83 4.02 -4.02
CA HIS A 64 1.87 3.65 -3.06
C HIS A 64 1.46 2.43 -2.26
N ALA A 65 2.43 1.61 -1.87
CA ALA A 65 2.28 0.58 -0.85
C ALA A 65 3.64 0.28 -0.22
N ARG A 66 3.62 -0.15 1.06
CA ARG A 66 4.82 -0.57 1.78
C ARG A 66 4.78 -2.07 2.06
N LEU A 67 5.94 -2.69 2.10
CA LEU A 67 6.13 -4.07 2.52
C LEU A 67 7.22 -4.10 3.60
N PHE A 68 6.85 -4.46 4.81
CA PHE A 68 7.79 -4.69 5.89
C PHE A 68 8.00 -6.19 6.04
N ILE A 69 9.26 -6.62 6.02
CA ILE A 69 9.59 -8.05 6.13
C ILE A 69 10.30 -8.28 7.45
N HIS A 70 9.75 -9.19 8.25
CA HIS A 70 10.33 -9.64 9.51
C HIS A 70 10.41 -11.17 9.44
N GLU A 71 11.63 -11.70 9.46
CA GLU A 71 11.90 -13.13 9.25
C GLU A 71 11.34 -13.55 7.89
N ASP A 72 10.39 -14.48 7.83
CA ASP A 72 9.76 -14.92 6.57
C ASP A 72 8.32 -14.44 6.42
N ILE A 73 7.93 -13.42 7.22
CA ILE A 73 6.60 -12.83 7.17
C ILE A 73 6.70 -11.43 6.60
N GLY A 74 5.85 -11.12 5.62
CA GLY A 74 5.70 -9.78 5.07
C GLY A 74 4.42 -9.13 5.58
N GLU A 75 4.49 -7.85 5.87
CA GLU A 75 3.31 -7.06 6.24
C GLU A 75 3.15 -5.93 5.23
N ILE A 76 1.99 -5.88 4.57
CA ILE A 76 1.67 -4.82 3.62
C ILE A 76 0.90 -3.73 4.35
N THR A 77 1.36 -2.50 4.20
CA THR A 77 0.74 -1.34 4.84
C THR A 77 0.72 -0.16 3.89
N GLN A 78 -0.06 0.86 4.23
CA GLN A 78 -0.08 2.15 3.53
C GLN A 78 -0.38 2.00 2.03
N VAL A 79 -1.33 1.12 1.71
CA VAL A 79 -1.81 0.94 0.33
C VAL A 79 -2.76 2.07 0.00
N VAL A 80 -2.42 2.86 -1.01
CA VAL A 80 -3.22 4.02 -1.37
C VAL A 80 -3.09 4.33 -2.87
N VAL A 81 -4.20 4.77 -3.46
CA VAL A 81 -4.22 5.29 -4.82
C VAL A 81 -4.90 6.65 -4.78
N ASP A 82 -4.31 7.61 -5.48
CA ASP A 82 -4.88 8.94 -5.63
C ASP A 82 -6.31 8.82 -6.15
N HIS A 83 -7.26 9.45 -5.47
CA HIS A 83 -8.68 9.31 -5.80
C HIS A 83 -9.00 9.77 -7.24
N GLU A 84 -8.20 10.68 -7.82
CA GLU A 84 -8.39 11.14 -9.19
C GLU A 84 -8.02 10.09 -10.23
N TYR A 85 -7.27 9.06 -9.82
CA TYR A 85 -6.77 8.01 -10.71
C TYR A 85 -7.38 6.64 -10.42
N ARG A 86 -8.44 6.58 -9.61
CA ARG A 86 -9.13 5.32 -9.33
C ARG A 86 -9.81 4.79 -10.60
N GLY A 87 -10.00 3.48 -10.64
CA GLY A 87 -10.59 2.82 -11.81
C GLY A 87 -9.60 2.51 -12.93
N MET A 88 -8.31 2.80 -12.75
CA MET A 88 -7.26 2.52 -13.73
C MET A 88 -6.40 1.31 -13.37
N LYS A 89 -6.85 0.51 -12.42
CA LYS A 89 -6.16 -0.71 -11.96
C LYS A 89 -4.77 -0.47 -11.37
N ILE A 90 -4.52 0.73 -10.87
CA ILE A 90 -3.22 1.07 -10.26
C ILE A 90 -2.98 0.24 -9.01
N GLY A 91 -3.97 0.14 -8.13
CA GLY A 91 -3.86 -0.67 -6.93
C GLY A 91 -3.64 -2.13 -7.24
N PHE A 92 -4.29 -2.63 -8.29
CA PHE A 92 -4.12 -4.00 -8.74
C PHE A 92 -2.68 -4.27 -9.17
N GLU A 93 -2.11 -3.39 -9.98
CA GLU A 93 -0.73 -3.54 -10.46
C GLU A 93 0.29 -3.41 -9.32
N ILE A 94 0.06 -2.45 -8.41
CA ILE A 94 0.91 -2.28 -7.22
C ILE A 94 0.94 -3.57 -6.41
N MET A 95 -0.22 -4.15 -6.11
CA MET A 95 -0.30 -5.37 -5.31
C MET A 95 0.38 -6.54 -5.99
N ASN A 96 0.17 -6.71 -7.30
CA ASN A 96 0.83 -7.80 -8.03
C ASN A 96 2.35 -7.70 -7.94
N ARG A 97 2.90 -6.50 -8.16
CA ARG A 97 4.35 -6.30 -8.11
C ARG A 97 4.90 -6.48 -6.70
N LEU A 98 4.15 -6.05 -5.69
CA LEU A 98 4.57 -6.18 -4.30
C LEU A 98 4.58 -7.63 -3.84
N ILE A 99 3.54 -8.39 -4.21
CA ILE A 99 3.44 -9.81 -3.88
C ILE A 99 4.57 -10.59 -4.59
N GLU A 100 4.84 -10.26 -5.84
CA GLU A 100 5.92 -10.91 -6.57
C GLU A 100 7.29 -10.63 -5.94
N LYS A 101 7.50 -9.39 -5.50
CA LYS A 101 8.72 -9.02 -4.77
C LYS A 101 8.86 -9.82 -3.48
N ALA A 102 7.78 -9.98 -2.74
CA ALA A 102 7.77 -10.77 -1.51
C ALA A 102 8.16 -12.21 -1.78
N LYS A 103 7.66 -12.80 -2.86
CA LYS A 103 8.02 -14.16 -3.25
C LYS A 103 9.49 -14.28 -3.64
N GLU A 104 10.03 -13.30 -4.36
CA GLU A 104 11.46 -13.26 -4.70
C GLU A 104 12.32 -13.24 -3.45
N LEU A 105 11.86 -12.56 -2.40
CA LEU A 105 12.58 -12.42 -1.14
C LEU A 105 12.31 -13.58 -0.17
N LYS A 106 11.65 -14.64 -0.64
CA LYS A 106 11.39 -15.87 0.11
C LYS A 106 10.45 -15.68 1.31
N VAL A 107 9.57 -14.69 1.24
CA VAL A 107 8.52 -14.52 2.24
C VAL A 107 7.53 -15.68 2.11
N LYS A 108 7.16 -16.27 3.23
CA LYS A 108 6.25 -17.43 3.28
C LYS A 108 4.81 -17.07 3.60
N ASN A 109 4.59 -15.90 4.19
CA ASN A 109 3.26 -15.44 4.55
C ASN A 109 3.23 -13.93 4.42
N ILE A 110 2.14 -13.40 3.86
CA ILE A 110 1.90 -11.95 3.85
C ILE A 110 0.64 -11.70 4.65
N THR A 111 0.72 -10.69 5.54
CA THR A 111 -0.42 -10.24 6.34
C THR A 111 -0.69 -8.75 6.05
N LEU A 112 -1.93 -8.36 6.22
CA LEU A 112 -2.33 -6.96 6.14
C LEU A 112 -3.60 -6.73 6.95
N ASP A 113 -3.88 -5.48 7.28
CA ASP A 113 -5.12 -5.07 7.92
C ASP A 113 -5.95 -4.35 6.87
N ALA A 114 -6.99 -5.02 6.40
CA ALA A 114 -7.83 -4.50 5.33
C ALA A 114 -8.98 -3.66 5.89
N ARG A 115 -9.23 -2.52 5.29
CA ARG A 115 -10.51 -1.85 5.52
C ARG A 115 -11.61 -2.79 5.06
N VAL A 116 -12.71 -2.87 5.83
CA VAL A 116 -13.76 -3.85 5.55
C VAL A 116 -14.29 -3.70 4.12
N TYR A 117 -14.41 -2.47 3.63
CA TYR A 117 -14.89 -2.25 2.26
C TYR A 117 -13.90 -2.73 1.18
N ALA A 118 -12.64 -2.97 1.54
CA ALA A 118 -11.60 -3.40 0.59
C ALA A 118 -11.34 -4.91 0.62
N VAL A 119 -12.07 -5.66 1.44
CA VAL A 119 -11.85 -7.11 1.59
C VAL A 119 -11.93 -7.84 0.25
N ASP A 120 -12.93 -7.52 -0.57
CA ASP A 120 -13.09 -8.20 -1.86
C ASP A 120 -11.93 -7.89 -2.81
N PHE A 121 -11.39 -6.69 -2.74
CA PHE A 121 -10.20 -6.34 -3.51
C PHE A 121 -9.03 -7.27 -3.17
N TYR A 122 -8.75 -7.44 -1.87
CA TYR A 122 -7.64 -8.28 -1.44
C TYR A 122 -7.88 -9.77 -1.68
N LYS A 123 -9.13 -10.22 -1.59
CA LYS A 123 -9.46 -11.61 -1.92
C LYS A 123 -9.07 -11.99 -3.34
N ARG A 124 -9.07 -11.04 -4.24
CA ARG A 124 -8.70 -11.28 -5.65
C ARG A 124 -7.24 -11.70 -5.80
N PHE A 125 -6.39 -11.39 -4.82
CA PHE A 125 -4.98 -11.80 -4.80
C PHE A 125 -4.74 -13.08 -4.00
N GLY A 126 -5.79 -13.67 -3.44
CA GLY A 126 -5.67 -14.89 -2.65
C GLY A 126 -5.64 -14.68 -1.15
N PHE A 127 -5.81 -13.45 -0.69
CA PHE A 127 -5.87 -13.19 0.75
C PHE A 127 -7.18 -13.70 1.34
N GLN A 128 -7.11 -14.20 2.57
CA GLN A 128 -8.26 -14.68 3.33
C GLN A 128 -8.36 -13.91 4.64
N THR A 129 -9.59 -13.67 5.09
CA THR A 129 -9.82 -12.98 6.36
C THR A 129 -9.46 -13.90 7.53
N GLN A 130 -8.93 -13.27 8.60
CA GLN A 130 -8.54 -13.94 9.84
C GLN A 130 -9.21 -13.23 11.01
N GLY A 131 -10.05 -13.98 11.75
CA GLY A 131 -10.74 -13.43 12.91
C GLY A 131 -11.88 -12.49 12.55
N GLU A 132 -12.21 -11.61 13.46
CA GLU A 132 -13.34 -10.70 13.34
C GLU A 132 -12.86 -9.28 13.03
N GLU A 133 -13.80 -8.47 12.50
CA GLU A 133 -13.51 -7.03 12.32
C GLU A 133 -13.34 -6.34 13.67
N TYR A 134 -12.52 -5.31 13.66
CA TYR A 134 -12.30 -4.47 14.84
C TYR A 134 -12.04 -3.03 14.37
N ILE A 135 -12.13 -2.10 15.32
CA ILE A 135 -11.91 -0.69 15.00
C ILE A 135 -10.42 -0.40 15.10
N SER A 136 -9.83 0.10 14.02
CA SER A 136 -8.43 0.47 14.01
C SER A 136 -8.16 1.61 15.01
N PRO A 137 -7.20 1.44 15.93
CA PRO A 137 -6.83 2.55 16.83
C PRO A 137 -6.18 3.71 16.09
N LYS A 138 -5.68 3.48 14.88
CA LYS A 138 -5.02 4.52 14.10
C LYS A 138 -6.01 5.35 13.29
N SER A 139 -7.00 4.71 12.67
CA SER A 139 -7.92 5.40 11.76
C SER A 139 -9.33 5.57 12.30
N GLY A 140 -9.70 4.81 13.32
CA GLY A 140 -11.08 4.79 13.82
C GLY A 140 -12.04 4.08 12.90
N MET A 141 -11.55 3.38 11.87
CA MET A 141 -12.39 2.69 10.90
C MET A 141 -12.37 1.18 11.11
N PRO A 142 -13.46 0.47 10.71
CA PRO A 142 -13.49 -0.98 10.84
C PRO A 142 -12.48 -1.63 9.87
N ILE A 143 -11.67 -2.53 10.42
CA ILE A 143 -10.67 -3.29 9.66
C ILE A 143 -10.75 -4.76 10.03
N ILE A 144 -10.17 -5.60 9.20
CA ILE A 144 -10.06 -7.03 9.45
C ILE A 144 -8.69 -7.51 8.96
N LYS A 145 -8.07 -8.38 9.73
CA LYS A 145 -6.79 -8.97 9.33
C LYS A 145 -7.02 -9.94 8.17
N MET A 146 -6.13 -9.88 7.19
CA MET A 146 -6.10 -10.83 6.09
C MET A 146 -4.69 -11.36 5.91
N ASN A 147 -4.58 -12.60 5.43
CA ASN A 147 -3.27 -13.16 5.14
C ASN A 147 -3.33 -14.14 3.97
N GLN A 148 -2.13 -14.49 3.49
CA GLN A 148 -1.95 -15.45 2.42
C GLN A 148 -0.62 -16.18 2.64
N ASP A 149 -0.66 -17.51 2.58
CA ASP A 149 0.53 -18.35 2.61
C ASP A 149 1.03 -18.61 1.20
N PHE A 150 2.33 -18.78 1.07
CA PHE A 150 2.98 -19.14 -0.20
C PHE A 150 3.64 -20.51 -0.13
#